data_006f72599d1883dcb379f2e1dc3ce5b5
#
_entry.id   006f72599d1883dcb379f2e1dc3ce5b5
#
_cell.length_a   1.000
_cell.length_b   1.000
_cell.length_c   1.000
_cell.angle_alpha   90.00
_cell.angle_beta   90.00
_cell.angle_gamma   90.00
#
_symmetry.space_group_name_H-M   'P 1'
#
loop_
_entity.id
_entity.type
_entity.pdbx_description
1 polymer ?
#
loop_
_entity_poly.entity_id
_entity_poly.type
_entity_poly.pdbx_seq_one_letter_code
_entity_poly.pdbx_strand_id
1 'polypeptide(L)'
;MDNRPIGFFDSGLGGLTCVPYLMKALPNERIIYFGDTARTPYGSKGISTIRLFSMQIADFLVNENVKMIVIACNTVSSTCLKELQQKYPRIPIVGIIGPTAEVAAKTCDEEDHIGVIGTKVTIKSRAYETLIHNLNPKLNLYSTPCPTFVPLIEEGIIQNEIMDLSIKYYLDHFIAYNKINTLILG
;
A
#
# COMPACT_ATOMS: atom_id res chain seq x y z
N MET A 1 -16.47 -0.93 -25.75
CA MET A 1 -15.73 -0.56 -24.50
C MET A 1 -16.43 -1.21 -23.32
N ASP A 2 -15.70 -1.62 -22.31
CA ASP A 2 -16.25 -2.13 -21.06
C ASP A 2 -16.52 -0.97 -20.08
N ASN A 3 -17.79 -0.61 -19.93
CA ASN A 3 -18.23 0.54 -19.12
C ASN A 3 -18.42 0.20 -17.62
N ARG A 4 -18.08 -1.03 -17.21
CA ARG A 4 -18.10 -1.40 -15.80
C ARG A 4 -17.07 -0.58 -15.02
N PRO A 5 -17.33 -0.28 -13.74
CA PRO A 5 -16.42 0.55 -12.94
C PRO A 5 -15.12 -0.20 -12.59
N ILE A 6 -14.09 0.58 -12.21
CA ILE A 6 -12.91 0.09 -11.53
C ILE A 6 -13.18 0.18 -10.03
N GLY A 7 -13.05 -0.96 -9.32
CA GLY A 7 -13.17 -1.00 -7.87
C GLY A 7 -11.83 -0.68 -7.22
N PHE A 8 -11.85 0.26 -6.30
CA PHE A 8 -10.71 0.55 -5.42
C PHE A 8 -11.07 0.19 -3.99
N PHE A 9 -10.17 -0.41 -3.25
CA PHE A 9 -10.34 -0.49 -1.82
C PHE A 9 -9.08 -0.24 -1.01
N ASP A 10 -9.28 0.31 0.17
CA ASP A 10 -8.27 0.56 1.17
C ASP A 10 -8.82 0.25 2.57
N SER A 11 -7.92 0.06 3.52
CA SER A 11 -8.26 -0.09 4.95
C SER A 11 -8.76 1.21 5.60
N GLY A 12 -8.62 2.35 4.93
CA GLY A 12 -8.99 3.67 5.42
C GLY A 12 -9.14 4.68 4.30
N LEU A 13 -8.51 5.85 4.46
CA LEU A 13 -8.60 6.97 3.52
C LEU A 13 -7.35 7.14 2.64
N GLY A 14 -6.22 6.50 2.99
CA GLY A 14 -4.95 6.69 2.31
C GLY A 14 -5.00 6.41 0.81
N GLY A 15 -5.75 5.40 0.40
CA GLY A 15 -5.93 5.04 -1.01
C GLY A 15 -6.63 6.10 -1.87
N LEU A 16 -7.35 7.04 -1.26
CA LEU A 16 -7.94 8.18 -1.99
C LEU A 16 -6.87 9.05 -2.67
N THR A 17 -5.64 9.05 -2.18
CA THR A 17 -4.54 9.79 -2.80
C THR A 17 -4.22 9.34 -4.23
N CYS A 18 -4.54 8.09 -4.58
CA CYS A 18 -4.34 7.54 -5.92
C CYS A 18 -5.46 7.92 -6.90
N VAL A 19 -6.67 8.17 -6.40
CA VAL A 19 -7.87 8.36 -7.22
C VAL A 19 -7.77 9.57 -8.16
N PRO A 20 -7.31 10.77 -7.74
CA PRO A 20 -7.18 11.92 -8.64
C PRO A 20 -6.23 11.67 -9.82
N TYR A 21 -5.15 10.93 -9.60
CA TYR A 21 -4.20 10.57 -10.66
C TYR A 21 -4.84 9.62 -11.69
N LEU A 22 -5.62 8.64 -11.20
CA LEU A 22 -6.35 7.75 -12.10
C LEU A 22 -7.41 8.51 -12.90
N MET A 23 -8.21 9.37 -12.26
CA MET A 23 -9.21 10.19 -12.94
C MET A 23 -8.58 11.09 -14.02
N LYS A 24 -7.38 11.61 -13.78
CA LYS A 24 -6.64 12.38 -14.78
C LYS A 24 -6.15 11.52 -15.94
N ALA A 25 -5.65 10.32 -15.65
CA ALA A 25 -5.11 9.40 -16.67
C ALA A 25 -6.21 8.71 -17.49
N LEU A 26 -7.35 8.41 -16.86
CA LEU A 26 -8.47 7.68 -17.42
C LEU A 26 -9.79 8.40 -17.13
N PRO A 27 -10.05 9.58 -17.75
CA PRO A 27 -11.14 10.47 -17.37
C PRO A 27 -12.55 9.91 -17.64
N ASN A 28 -12.65 8.87 -18.48
CA ASN A 28 -13.93 8.24 -18.82
C ASN A 28 -14.23 6.99 -17.98
N GLU A 29 -13.34 6.62 -17.07
CA GLU A 29 -13.54 5.46 -16.20
C GLU A 29 -14.39 5.83 -14.98
N ARG A 30 -15.35 4.97 -14.67
CA ARG A 30 -16.11 5.04 -13.42
C ARG A 30 -15.32 4.36 -12.31
N ILE A 31 -15.29 4.95 -11.13
CA ILE A 31 -14.56 4.42 -9.96
C ILE A 31 -15.57 4.20 -8.84
N ILE A 32 -15.46 3.03 -8.19
CA ILE A 32 -16.08 2.74 -6.91
C ILE A 32 -14.96 2.61 -5.89
N TYR A 33 -14.90 3.49 -4.91
CA TYR A 33 -13.94 3.45 -3.82
C TYR A 33 -14.60 2.92 -2.53
N PHE A 34 -13.99 1.92 -1.92
CA PHE A 34 -14.37 1.39 -0.61
C PHE A 34 -13.24 1.64 0.40
N GLY A 35 -13.47 2.54 1.34
CA GLY A 35 -12.57 2.77 2.49
C GLY A 35 -13.15 2.12 3.75
N ASP A 36 -12.44 1.18 4.35
CA ASP A 36 -12.91 0.45 5.54
C ASP A 36 -12.60 1.21 6.84
N THR A 37 -13.08 2.44 6.91
CA THR A 37 -12.83 3.36 8.03
C THR A 37 -13.36 2.85 9.36
N ALA A 38 -14.39 2.01 9.35
CA ALA A 38 -14.95 1.42 10.57
C ALA A 38 -14.01 0.38 11.23
N ARG A 39 -13.07 -0.19 10.45
CA ARG A 39 -12.20 -1.28 10.92
C ARG A 39 -10.71 -0.94 10.79
N THR A 40 -10.37 0.29 10.43
CA THR A 40 -8.99 0.79 10.41
C THR A 40 -8.38 0.81 11.84
N PRO A 41 -7.05 0.77 12.01
CA PRO A 41 -6.03 0.43 11.04
C PRO A 41 -5.84 -1.08 10.85
N TYR A 42 -5.53 -1.53 9.63
CA TYR A 42 -5.25 -2.96 9.37
C TYR A 42 -3.83 -3.38 9.79
N GLY A 43 -2.90 -2.46 9.76
CA GLY A 43 -1.48 -2.74 9.99
C GLY A 43 -1.09 -3.25 11.38
N SER A 44 -2.02 -3.24 12.34
CA SER A 44 -1.88 -3.80 13.69
C SER A 44 -2.68 -5.08 13.92
N LYS A 45 -3.47 -5.52 12.92
CA LYS A 45 -4.34 -6.70 13.04
C LYS A 45 -3.62 -7.99 12.64
N GLY A 46 -4.16 -9.12 13.07
CA GLY A 46 -3.71 -10.44 12.63
C GLY A 46 -4.05 -10.70 11.15
N ILE A 47 -3.21 -11.47 10.48
CA ILE A 47 -3.36 -11.77 9.04
C ILE A 47 -4.73 -12.41 8.72
N SER A 48 -5.24 -13.29 9.59
CA SER A 48 -6.57 -13.90 9.42
C SER A 48 -7.70 -12.86 9.40
N THR A 49 -7.61 -11.84 10.25
CA THR A 49 -8.58 -10.74 10.30
C THR A 49 -8.48 -9.86 9.05
N ILE A 50 -7.27 -9.51 8.63
CA ILE A 50 -7.03 -8.73 7.41
C ILE A 50 -7.59 -9.48 6.20
N ARG A 51 -7.34 -10.80 6.10
CA ARG A 51 -7.87 -11.67 5.06
C ARG A 51 -9.40 -11.66 5.04
N LEU A 52 -10.04 -11.87 6.19
CA LEU A 52 -11.50 -11.86 6.30
C LEU A 52 -12.09 -10.54 5.78
N PHE A 53 -11.57 -9.42 6.23
CA PHE A 53 -12.06 -8.09 5.83
C PHE A 53 -11.82 -7.83 4.34
N SER A 54 -10.64 -8.19 3.83
CA SER A 54 -10.30 -8.02 2.41
C SER A 54 -11.21 -8.86 1.50
N MET A 55 -11.56 -10.08 1.92
CA MET A 55 -12.50 -10.93 1.18
C MET A 55 -13.91 -10.31 1.15
N GLN A 56 -14.39 -9.79 2.28
CA GLN A 56 -15.71 -9.13 2.35
C GLN A 56 -15.80 -7.91 1.44
N ILE A 57 -14.74 -7.09 1.41
CA ILE A 57 -14.70 -5.90 0.54
C ILE A 57 -14.63 -6.32 -0.94
N ALA A 58 -13.82 -7.32 -1.26
CA ALA A 58 -13.75 -7.83 -2.62
C ALA A 58 -15.08 -8.44 -3.08
N ASP A 59 -15.78 -9.20 -2.23
CA ASP A 59 -17.13 -9.71 -2.51
C ASP A 59 -18.11 -8.55 -2.81
N PHE A 60 -18.05 -7.47 -2.02
CA PHE A 60 -18.86 -6.28 -2.26
C PHE A 60 -18.56 -5.67 -3.65
N LEU A 61 -17.29 -5.43 -3.98
CA LEU A 61 -16.91 -4.84 -5.26
C LEU A 61 -17.28 -5.73 -6.44
N VAL A 62 -17.16 -7.04 -6.29
CA VAL A 62 -17.60 -8.02 -7.32
C VAL A 62 -19.12 -7.93 -7.54
N ASN A 63 -19.90 -7.80 -6.47
CA ASN A 63 -21.36 -7.62 -6.55
C ASN A 63 -21.74 -6.27 -7.19
N GLU A 64 -20.89 -5.23 -7.07
CA GLU A 64 -21.04 -3.97 -7.82
C GLU A 64 -20.62 -4.09 -9.30
N ASN A 65 -20.35 -5.30 -9.76
CA ASN A 65 -20.00 -5.61 -11.15
C ASN A 65 -18.79 -4.82 -11.67
N VAL A 66 -17.74 -4.69 -10.85
CA VAL A 66 -16.50 -4.03 -11.29
C VAL A 66 -15.76 -4.86 -12.35
N LYS A 67 -15.07 -4.19 -13.27
CA LYS A 67 -14.25 -4.86 -14.30
C LYS A 67 -12.84 -5.21 -13.83
N MET A 68 -12.34 -4.53 -12.79
CA MET A 68 -11.08 -4.82 -12.12
C MET A 68 -11.11 -4.29 -10.69
N ILE A 69 -10.21 -4.78 -9.85
CA ILE A 69 -10.03 -4.31 -8.48
C ILE A 69 -8.59 -3.81 -8.28
N VAL A 70 -8.46 -2.61 -7.71
CA VAL A 70 -7.19 -2.04 -7.26
C VAL A 70 -7.16 -2.06 -5.74
N ILE A 71 -6.18 -2.75 -5.18
CA ILE A 71 -5.93 -2.77 -3.74
C ILE A 71 -4.97 -1.62 -3.43
N ALA A 72 -5.52 -0.50 -2.95
CA ALA A 72 -4.75 0.69 -2.60
C ALA A 72 -4.09 0.60 -1.22
N CYS A 73 -4.46 -0.40 -0.42
CA CYS A 73 -3.88 -0.67 0.89
C CYS A 73 -2.57 -1.47 0.77
N ASN A 74 -1.47 -0.93 1.26
CA ASN A 74 -0.18 -1.63 1.31
C ASN A 74 -0.25 -2.90 2.16
N THR A 75 -0.91 -2.84 3.32
CA THR A 75 -1.07 -4.00 4.22
C THR A 75 -1.80 -5.14 3.52
N VAL A 76 -2.87 -4.87 2.80
CA VAL A 76 -3.63 -5.89 2.05
C VAL A 76 -2.86 -6.36 0.82
N SER A 77 -2.25 -5.45 0.07
CA SER A 77 -1.41 -5.79 -1.10
C SER A 77 -0.26 -6.73 -0.73
N SER A 78 0.33 -6.53 0.45
CA SER A 78 1.44 -7.36 0.93
C SER A 78 1.04 -8.74 1.45
N THR A 79 -0.25 -8.93 1.81
CA THR A 79 -0.68 -10.14 2.53
C THR A 79 -1.75 -10.96 1.81
N CYS A 80 -2.68 -10.32 1.10
CA CYS A 80 -3.89 -10.96 0.59
C CYS A 80 -4.01 -10.96 -0.95
N LEU A 81 -3.14 -10.24 -1.68
CA LEU A 81 -3.27 -10.08 -3.14
C LEU A 81 -3.41 -11.41 -3.89
N LYS A 82 -2.50 -12.36 -3.62
CA LYS A 82 -2.51 -13.68 -4.30
C LYS A 82 -3.79 -14.48 -4.05
N GLU A 83 -4.29 -14.45 -2.80
CA GLU A 83 -5.51 -15.17 -2.44
C GLU A 83 -6.74 -14.56 -3.10
N LEU A 84 -6.79 -13.21 -3.18
CA LEU A 84 -7.86 -12.51 -3.88
C LEU A 84 -7.86 -12.81 -5.38
N GLN A 85 -6.68 -12.81 -6.02
CA GLN A 85 -6.53 -13.21 -7.41
C GLN A 85 -6.98 -14.66 -7.68
N GLN A 86 -6.68 -15.56 -6.76
CA GLN A 86 -7.10 -16.97 -6.86
C GLN A 86 -8.62 -17.14 -6.69
N LYS A 87 -9.22 -16.35 -5.76
CA LYS A 87 -10.68 -16.40 -5.52
C LYS A 87 -11.48 -15.83 -6.70
N TYR A 88 -10.95 -14.79 -7.36
CA TYR A 88 -11.63 -14.10 -8.46
C TYR A 88 -10.83 -14.12 -9.77
N PRO A 89 -10.59 -15.30 -10.36
CA PRO A 89 -9.69 -15.44 -11.51
C PRO A 89 -10.17 -14.74 -12.79
N ARG A 90 -11.44 -14.32 -12.83
CA ARG A 90 -12.03 -13.62 -13.99
C ARG A 90 -11.95 -12.10 -13.87
N ILE A 91 -11.54 -11.57 -12.72
CA ILE A 91 -11.44 -10.13 -12.45
C ILE A 91 -9.96 -9.82 -12.23
N PRO A 92 -9.34 -8.97 -13.05
CA PRO A 92 -7.99 -8.49 -12.78
C PRO A 92 -7.94 -7.80 -11.40
N ILE A 93 -7.03 -8.25 -10.53
CA ILE A 93 -6.80 -7.66 -9.23
C ILE A 93 -5.34 -7.25 -9.15
N VAL A 94 -5.08 -5.97 -8.89
CA VAL A 94 -3.74 -5.41 -8.77
C VAL A 94 -3.55 -4.76 -7.40
N GLY A 95 -2.33 -4.85 -6.88
CA GLY A 95 -1.94 -4.17 -5.65
C GLY A 95 -0.92 -3.07 -5.96
N ILE A 96 -0.71 -2.14 -5.03
CA ILE A 96 0.16 -0.98 -5.25
C ILE A 96 1.65 -1.25 -5.05
N ILE A 97 2.03 -2.34 -4.40
CA ILE A 97 3.45 -2.64 -4.12
C ILE A 97 4.21 -2.96 -5.41
N GLY A 98 3.61 -3.73 -6.33
CA GLY A 98 4.26 -4.09 -7.60
C GLY A 98 4.72 -2.89 -8.42
N PRO A 99 3.83 -1.96 -8.79
CA PRO A 99 4.20 -0.74 -9.51
C PRO A 99 5.27 0.10 -8.80
N THR A 100 5.19 0.21 -7.46
CA THR A 100 6.20 0.93 -6.67
C THR A 100 7.57 0.25 -6.75
N ALA A 101 7.59 -1.09 -6.65
CA ALA A 101 8.83 -1.87 -6.78
C ALA A 101 9.45 -1.73 -8.18
N GLU A 102 8.63 -1.70 -9.23
CA GLU A 102 9.10 -1.47 -10.60
C GLU A 102 9.72 -0.08 -10.78
N VAL A 103 9.11 0.96 -10.20
CA VAL A 103 9.66 2.31 -10.24
C VAL A 103 11.00 2.34 -9.51
N ALA A 104 11.08 1.83 -8.28
CA ALA A 104 12.32 1.80 -7.52
C ALA A 104 13.43 1.05 -8.28
N ALA A 105 13.13 -0.12 -8.85
CA ALA A 105 14.10 -0.91 -9.60
C ALA A 105 14.60 -0.25 -10.90
N LYS A 106 13.82 0.68 -11.47
CA LYS A 106 14.18 1.43 -12.68
C LYS A 106 14.92 2.74 -12.40
N THR A 107 14.66 3.36 -11.24
CA THR A 107 15.17 4.71 -10.94
C THR A 107 16.31 4.74 -9.95
N CYS A 108 16.50 3.66 -9.17
CA CYS A 108 17.58 3.53 -8.21
C CYS A 108 18.69 2.63 -8.76
N ASP A 109 19.92 2.88 -8.29
CA ASP A 109 21.11 2.09 -8.62
C ASP A 109 21.75 1.45 -7.39
N GLU A 110 22.91 0.79 -7.56
CA GLU A 110 23.62 0.06 -6.50
C GLU A 110 24.20 0.99 -5.41
N GLU A 111 24.34 2.28 -5.69
CA GLU A 111 24.82 3.28 -4.71
C GLU A 111 23.68 3.85 -3.87
N ASP A 112 22.44 3.63 -4.30
CA ASP A 112 21.26 4.07 -3.56
C ASP A 112 20.98 3.21 -2.34
N HIS A 113 20.60 3.86 -1.25
CA HIS A 113 20.15 3.25 -0.02
C HIS A 113 18.65 3.49 0.15
N ILE A 114 17.85 2.50 -0.22
CA ILE A 114 16.41 2.61 -0.27
C ILE A 114 15.81 2.23 1.09
N GLY A 115 15.17 3.19 1.74
CA GLY A 115 14.37 2.95 2.95
C GLY A 115 12.92 2.60 2.59
N VAL A 116 12.36 1.58 3.22
CA VAL A 116 10.93 1.26 3.15
C VAL A 116 10.32 1.44 4.53
N ILE A 117 9.35 2.34 4.64
CA ILE A 117 8.57 2.49 5.87
C ILE A 117 7.14 2.01 5.64
N GLY A 118 6.46 1.56 6.70
CA GLY A 118 5.08 1.09 6.57
C GLY A 118 4.55 0.52 7.88
N THR A 119 3.40 -0.12 7.81
CA THR A 119 2.83 -0.80 8.97
C THR A 119 3.68 -2.01 9.38
N LYS A 120 3.52 -2.47 10.64
CA LYS A 120 4.21 -3.69 11.09
C LYS A 120 3.95 -4.89 10.18
N VAL A 121 2.73 -5.03 9.68
CA VAL A 121 2.36 -6.15 8.80
C VAL A 121 3.02 -6.01 7.44
N THR A 122 2.99 -4.82 6.83
CA THR A 122 3.64 -4.55 5.54
C THR A 122 5.13 -4.87 5.60
N ILE A 123 5.83 -4.36 6.60
CA ILE A 123 7.28 -4.58 6.74
C ILE A 123 7.59 -6.06 7.03
N LYS A 124 6.85 -6.70 7.95
CA LYS A 124 7.04 -8.12 8.26
C LYS A 124 6.82 -9.04 7.06
N SER A 125 5.97 -8.65 6.12
CA SER A 125 5.69 -9.45 4.90
C SER A 125 6.89 -9.52 3.96
N ARG A 126 7.83 -8.58 4.03
CA ARG A 126 8.96 -8.39 3.11
C ARG A 126 8.55 -8.29 1.64
N ALA A 127 7.31 -7.90 1.35
CA ALA A 127 6.79 -7.87 -0.02
C ALA A 127 7.56 -6.89 -0.92
N TYR A 128 7.88 -5.69 -0.42
CA TYR A 128 8.69 -4.71 -1.14
C TYR A 128 10.09 -5.26 -1.45
N GLU A 129 10.77 -5.78 -0.43
CA GLU A 129 12.11 -6.33 -0.55
C GLU A 129 12.15 -7.48 -1.56
N THR A 130 11.20 -8.41 -1.46
CA THR A 130 11.11 -9.55 -2.38
C THR A 130 10.89 -9.08 -3.82
N LEU A 131 9.95 -8.16 -4.06
CA LEU A 131 9.63 -7.70 -5.41
C LEU A 131 10.77 -6.87 -6.02
N ILE A 132 11.37 -5.96 -5.24
CA ILE A 132 12.49 -5.13 -5.71
C ILE A 132 13.71 -5.99 -6.02
N HIS A 133 14.09 -6.92 -5.13
CA HIS A 133 15.24 -7.80 -5.38
C HIS A 133 15.02 -8.80 -6.53
N ASN A 134 13.77 -9.19 -6.81
CA ASN A 134 13.47 -9.98 -8.00
C ASN A 134 13.70 -9.20 -9.30
N LEU A 135 13.53 -7.88 -9.27
CA LEU A 135 13.74 -7.00 -10.42
C LEU A 135 15.20 -6.53 -10.52
N ASN A 136 15.80 -6.17 -9.40
CA ASN A 136 17.21 -5.77 -9.29
C ASN A 136 17.78 -6.24 -7.95
N PRO A 137 18.51 -7.39 -7.92
CA PRO A 137 19.04 -7.98 -6.68
C PRO A 137 20.18 -7.19 -6.06
N LYS A 138 20.71 -6.19 -6.75
CA LYS A 138 21.88 -5.40 -6.28
C LYS A 138 21.49 -4.17 -5.45
N LEU A 139 20.20 -3.81 -5.43
CA LEU A 139 19.73 -2.64 -4.68
C LEU A 139 19.81 -2.86 -3.17
N ASN A 140 20.25 -1.83 -2.46
CA ASN A 140 20.35 -1.84 -0.99
C ASN A 140 19.02 -1.40 -0.38
N LEU A 141 18.32 -2.34 0.29
CA LEU A 141 17.05 -2.07 0.93
C LEU A 141 17.12 -2.20 2.45
N TYR A 142 16.51 -1.24 3.12
CA TYR A 142 16.36 -1.19 4.56
C TYR A 142 14.90 -0.94 4.88
N SER A 143 14.36 -1.60 5.91
CA SER A 143 12.92 -1.48 6.22
C SER A 143 12.71 -1.21 7.70
N THR A 144 11.80 -0.29 8.02
CA THR A 144 11.41 -0.03 9.41
C THR A 144 9.90 0.17 9.53
N PRO A 145 9.24 -0.44 10.54
CA PRO A 145 7.83 -0.22 10.80
C PRO A 145 7.59 1.11 11.53
N CYS A 146 6.61 1.87 11.06
CA CYS A 146 6.16 3.13 11.64
C CYS A 146 4.69 3.02 12.09
N PRO A 147 4.37 2.26 13.14
CA PRO A 147 2.99 1.88 13.46
C PRO A 147 2.11 3.04 13.92
N THR A 148 2.66 4.18 14.32
CA THR A 148 1.88 5.35 14.76
C THR A 148 1.45 6.24 13.60
N PHE A 149 2.09 6.19 12.44
CA PHE A 149 1.78 7.10 11.34
C PHE A 149 0.34 6.96 10.85
N VAL A 150 -0.11 5.73 10.56
CA VAL A 150 -1.48 5.51 10.08
C VAL A 150 -2.53 5.99 11.08
N PRO A 151 -2.49 5.64 12.39
CA PRO A 151 -3.42 6.20 13.37
C PRO A 151 -3.41 7.72 13.43
N LEU A 152 -2.25 8.36 13.42
CA LEU A 152 -2.15 9.83 13.45
C LEU A 152 -2.77 10.46 12.20
N ILE A 153 -2.51 9.90 11.02
CA ILE A 153 -3.05 10.40 9.75
C ILE A 153 -4.57 10.24 9.70
N GLU A 154 -5.10 9.10 10.10
CA GLU A 154 -6.55 8.83 10.11
C GLU A 154 -7.30 9.76 11.10
N GLU A 155 -6.66 10.16 12.20
CA GLU A 155 -7.19 11.15 13.15
C GLU A 155 -6.93 12.62 12.72
N GLY A 156 -6.32 12.84 11.55
CA GLY A 156 -6.02 14.19 11.04
C GLY A 156 -4.87 14.90 11.76
N ILE A 157 -4.08 14.18 12.56
CA ILE A 157 -2.91 14.70 13.28
C ILE A 157 -1.70 14.66 12.33
N ILE A 158 -1.63 15.60 11.39
CA ILE A 158 -0.63 15.60 10.31
C ILE A 158 0.30 16.81 10.28
N GLN A 159 -0.11 17.96 10.82
CA GLN A 159 0.69 19.20 10.82
C GLN A 159 0.81 19.74 12.24
N ASN A 160 1.51 19.02 13.12
CA ASN A 160 1.72 19.41 14.50
C ASN A 160 2.93 18.71 15.11
N GLU A 161 3.31 19.13 16.34
CA GLU A 161 4.46 18.59 17.07
C GLU A 161 4.38 17.07 17.31
N ILE A 162 3.19 16.48 17.44
CA ILE A 162 3.04 15.04 17.67
C ILE A 162 3.51 14.26 16.45
N MET A 163 3.11 14.68 15.25
CA MET A 163 3.58 14.08 14.01
C MET A 163 5.09 14.30 13.82
N ASP A 164 5.59 15.51 14.08
CA ASP A 164 7.01 15.82 13.96
C ASP A 164 7.87 14.95 14.89
N LEU A 165 7.46 14.79 16.15
CA LEU A 165 8.13 13.93 17.10
C LEU A 165 8.06 12.45 16.69
N SER A 166 6.93 12.01 16.15
CA SER A 166 6.75 10.65 15.64
C SER A 166 7.67 10.37 14.44
N ILE A 167 7.78 11.33 13.51
CA ILE A 167 8.70 11.26 12.38
C ILE A 167 10.15 11.14 12.87
N LYS A 168 10.59 12.02 13.75
CA LYS A 168 11.95 11.99 14.33
C LYS A 168 12.22 10.66 15.03
N TYR A 169 11.27 10.19 15.85
CA TYR A 169 11.42 8.94 16.59
C TYR A 169 11.70 7.73 15.70
N TYR A 170 11.01 7.61 14.57
CA TYR A 170 11.20 6.46 13.68
C TYR A 170 12.30 6.68 12.65
N LEU A 171 12.49 7.90 12.15
CA LEU A 171 13.27 8.11 10.94
C LEU A 171 14.66 8.67 11.18
N ASP A 172 14.91 9.49 12.22
CA ASP A 172 16.22 10.14 12.39
C ASP A 172 17.37 9.12 12.44
N HIS A 173 17.28 8.13 13.34
CA HIS A 173 18.30 7.09 13.43
C HIS A 173 18.28 6.16 12.21
N PHE A 174 17.09 5.80 11.71
CA PHE A 174 16.95 4.91 10.56
C PHE A 174 17.60 5.48 9.31
N ILE A 175 17.36 6.76 9.01
CA ILE A 175 17.92 7.45 7.86
C ILE A 175 19.43 7.64 8.03
N ALA A 176 19.88 8.16 9.18
CA ALA A 176 21.28 8.46 9.41
C ALA A 176 22.16 7.19 9.41
N TYR A 177 21.74 6.15 10.12
CA TYR A 177 22.51 4.91 10.26
C TYR A 177 22.64 4.15 8.94
N ASN A 178 21.55 4.05 8.17
CA ASN A 178 21.53 3.34 6.89
C ASN A 178 21.87 4.25 5.70
N LYS A 179 22.13 5.54 5.92
CA LYS A 179 22.42 6.53 4.86
C LYS A 179 21.31 6.56 3.78
N ILE A 180 20.06 6.47 4.21
CA ILE A 180 18.92 6.43 3.29
C ILE A 180 18.86 7.71 2.46
N ASN A 181 18.83 7.57 1.13
CA ASN A 181 18.69 8.66 0.17
C ASN A 181 17.39 8.57 -0.65
N THR A 182 16.75 7.43 -0.65
CA THR A 182 15.44 7.20 -1.28
C THR A 182 14.49 6.57 -0.29
N LEU A 183 13.25 7.07 -0.17
CA LEU A 183 12.27 6.57 0.79
C LEU A 183 10.98 6.13 0.09
N ILE A 184 10.58 4.89 0.33
CA ILE A 184 9.30 4.33 -0.09
C ILE A 184 8.33 4.40 1.10
N LEU A 185 7.17 5.02 0.86
CA LEU A 185 6.07 5.10 1.82
C LEU A 185 5.09 3.94 1.56
N GLY A 186 5.11 2.95 2.47
CA GLY A 186 4.36 1.71 2.35
C GLY A 186 3.16 1.56 3.28
#